data_7dfe214e2d16f0b0daa9964f261a21bf
#
_entry.id   7dfe214e2d16f0b0daa9964f261a21bf
#
_cell.length_a   1.000
_cell.length_b   1.000
_cell.length_c   1.000
_cell.angle_alpha   90.00
_cell.angle_beta   90.00
_cell.angle_gamma   90.00
#
_symmetry.space_group_name_H-M   'P 1'
#
loop_
_entity.id
_entity.type
_entity.pdbx_description
1 polymer ?
#
loop_
_entity_poly.entity_id
_entity_poly.type
_entity_poly.pdbx_seq_one_letter_code
_entity_poly.pdbx_strand_id
1 'polypeptide(L)'
;MTVLASEVTDVHDSILDGALAAFLDFGVRKTNMTEIAKRCGISPATLYRRYAQKSDLVAAVGLREAQRILTHLGDVVDVSATPLEQLTQVHLTVAELLRGNDLLNRILATEPEMVLPKITIEADPILEIGRSYLSDFLTRLQDEGHLPAYDVRPVADCLARLAQSEVLTPSKTPLSTDEVRAFVRDHLAPFIRLSQGVHR
;
A
#
# COMPACT_ATOMS: atom_id res chain seq x y z
N MET A 1 -1.22 3.94 -32.09
CA MET A 1 -0.38 3.50 -30.95
C MET A 1 -1.17 3.29 -29.64
N THR A 2 -2.32 3.88 -29.44
CA THR A 2 -3.13 3.84 -28.19
C THR A 2 -3.78 2.47 -27.92
N VAL A 3 -4.23 1.73 -28.95
CA VAL A 3 -4.95 0.44 -28.79
C VAL A 3 -4.04 -0.67 -28.24
N LEU A 4 -2.80 -0.76 -28.72
CA LEU A 4 -1.83 -1.78 -28.24
C LEU A 4 -1.42 -1.57 -26.78
N ALA A 5 -1.39 -0.33 -26.30
CA ALA A 5 -1.07 -0.05 -24.88
C ALA A 5 -2.22 -0.45 -23.96
N SER A 6 -3.49 -0.27 -24.37
CA SER A 6 -4.65 -0.66 -23.58
C SER A 6 -4.80 -2.20 -23.47
N GLU A 7 -4.56 -2.93 -24.56
CA GLU A 7 -4.60 -4.40 -24.56
C GLU A 7 -3.48 -5.03 -23.71
N VAL A 8 -2.29 -4.39 -23.68
CA VAL A 8 -1.17 -4.87 -22.86
C VAL A 8 -1.43 -4.64 -21.37
N THR A 9 -2.08 -3.56 -20.99
CA THR A 9 -2.48 -3.24 -19.61
C THR A 9 -3.57 -4.19 -19.16
N ASP A 10 -4.57 -4.46 -19.98
CA ASP A 10 -5.70 -5.36 -19.68
C ASP A 10 -5.22 -6.81 -19.43
N VAL A 11 -4.31 -7.33 -20.26
CA VAL A 11 -3.71 -8.66 -20.07
C VAL A 11 -2.83 -8.71 -18.81
N HIS A 12 -2.13 -7.62 -18.47
CA HIS A 12 -1.31 -7.56 -17.26
C HIS A 12 -2.19 -7.64 -16.01
N ASP A 13 -3.23 -6.84 -15.94
CA ASP A 13 -4.18 -6.81 -14.83
C ASP A 13 -4.92 -8.14 -14.67
N SER A 14 -5.35 -8.74 -15.77
CA SER A 14 -5.98 -10.07 -15.79
C SER A 14 -5.06 -11.17 -15.20
N ILE A 15 -3.75 -11.12 -15.49
CA ILE A 15 -2.78 -12.07 -14.92
C ILE A 15 -2.69 -11.86 -13.39
N LEU A 16 -2.59 -10.62 -12.93
CA LEU A 16 -2.48 -10.34 -11.51
C LEU A 16 -3.75 -10.69 -10.75
N ASP A 17 -4.93 -10.50 -11.35
CA ASP A 17 -6.22 -10.91 -10.77
C ASP A 17 -6.31 -12.44 -10.66
N GLY A 18 -5.96 -13.16 -11.72
CA GLY A 18 -5.95 -14.62 -11.70
C GLY A 18 -4.94 -15.19 -10.70
N ALA A 19 -3.77 -14.55 -10.57
CA ALA A 19 -2.77 -14.93 -9.59
C ALA A 19 -3.24 -14.65 -8.15
N LEU A 20 -3.78 -13.47 -7.89
CA LEU A 20 -4.34 -13.11 -6.58
C LEU A 20 -5.41 -14.11 -6.15
N ALA A 21 -6.38 -14.40 -7.03
CA ALA A 21 -7.43 -15.36 -6.75
C ALA A 21 -6.87 -16.76 -6.47
N ALA A 22 -5.87 -17.22 -7.25
CA ALA A 22 -5.23 -18.51 -7.02
C ALA A 22 -4.48 -18.57 -5.68
N PHE A 23 -3.80 -17.49 -5.30
CA PHE A 23 -3.10 -17.39 -4.01
C PHE A 23 -4.08 -17.36 -2.83
N LEU A 24 -5.22 -16.70 -2.97
CA LEU A 24 -6.28 -16.69 -1.96
C LEU A 24 -6.95 -18.06 -1.82
N ASP A 25 -7.19 -18.79 -2.93
CA ASP A 25 -7.86 -20.09 -2.89
C ASP A 25 -6.95 -21.20 -2.32
N PHE A 26 -5.71 -21.27 -2.79
CA PHE A 26 -4.84 -22.44 -2.55
C PHE A 26 -3.59 -22.16 -1.70
N GLY A 27 -3.25 -20.88 -1.47
CA GLY A 27 -1.97 -20.46 -0.91
C GLY A 27 -0.87 -20.37 -1.97
N VAL A 28 0.16 -19.56 -1.72
CA VAL A 28 1.24 -19.31 -2.68
C VAL A 28 2.04 -20.59 -2.96
N ARG A 29 2.36 -21.38 -1.93
CA ARG A 29 3.18 -22.58 -2.06
C ARG A 29 2.53 -23.64 -2.97
N LYS A 30 1.24 -23.89 -2.76
CA LYS A 30 0.49 -24.92 -3.50
C LYS A 30 0.12 -24.50 -4.92
N THR A 31 0.08 -23.21 -5.20
CA THR A 31 -0.21 -22.70 -6.54
C THR A 31 1.02 -22.81 -7.42
N ASN A 32 0.87 -23.28 -8.67
CA ASN A 32 1.94 -23.33 -9.66
C ASN A 32 1.65 -22.40 -10.85
N MET A 33 2.70 -22.04 -11.58
CA MET A 33 2.60 -21.08 -12.71
C MET A 33 1.68 -21.59 -13.83
N THR A 34 1.64 -22.90 -14.08
CA THR A 34 0.77 -23.50 -15.11
C THR A 34 -0.71 -23.36 -14.74
N GLU A 35 -1.05 -23.56 -13.47
CA GLU A 35 -2.41 -23.39 -12.95
C GLU A 35 -2.87 -21.92 -13.08
N ILE A 36 -1.98 -20.98 -12.72
CA ILE A 36 -2.25 -19.54 -12.87
C ILE A 36 -2.48 -19.19 -14.35
N ALA A 37 -1.59 -19.66 -15.25
CA ALA A 37 -1.73 -19.42 -16.68
C ALA A 37 -3.07 -19.92 -17.23
N LYS A 38 -3.46 -21.15 -16.83
CA LYS A 38 -4.77 -21.73 -17.19
C LYS A 38 -5.93 -20.88 -16.70
N ARG A 39 -5.87 -20.41 -15.45
CA ARG A 39 -6.90 -19.54 -14.85
C ARG A 39 -7.03 -18.21 -15.59
N CYS A 40 -5.92 -17.65 -16.05
CA CYS A 40 -5.87 -16.41 -16.82
C CYS A 40 -6.18 -16.59 -18.33
N GLY A 41 -6.43 -17.83 -18.80
CA GLY A 41 -6.68 -18.10 -20.21
C GLY A 41 -5.48 -17.88 -21.13
N ILE A 42 -4.24 -17.92 -20.59
CA ILE A 42 -3.00 -17.73 -21.34
C ILE A 42 -2.13 -19.01 -21.33
N SER A 43 -1.17 -19.09 -22.25
CA SER A 43 -0.22 -20.18 -22.24
C SER A 43 0.78 -20.04 -21.08
N PRO A 44 1.28 -21.15 -20.49
CA PRO A 44 2.36 -21.09 -19.51
C PRO A 44 3.60 -20.34 -20.03
N ALA A 45 3.96 -20.52 -21.31
CA ALA A 45 5.07 -19.80 -21.94
C ALA A 45 4.86 -18.28 -21.94
N THR A 46 3.63 -17.81 -22.11
CA THR A 46 3.27 -16.39 -22.03
C THR A 46 3.46 -15.85 -20.61
N LEU A 47 3.06 -16.63 -19.61
CA LEU A 47 3.23 -16.24 -18.21
C LEU A 47 4.71 -16.19 -17.82
N TYR A 48 5.48 -17.25 -18.14
CA TYR A 48 6.93 -17.31 -17.85
C TYR A 48 7.75 -16.23 -18.55
N ARG A 49 7.32 -15.78 -19.74
CA ARG A 49 7.98 -14.66 -20.43
C ARG A 49 7.82 -13.34 -19.68
N ARG A 50 6.73 -13.15 -18.92
CA ARG A 50 6.46 -11.94 -18.13
C ARG A 50 7.01 -12.01 -16.70
N TYR A 51 6.91 -13.18 -16.09
CA TYR A 51 7.35 -13.47 -14.74
C TYR A 51 8.18 -14.74 -14.75
N ALA A 52 9.51 -14.58 -14.66
CA ALA A 52 10.45 -15.71 -14.75
C ALA A 52 10.24 -16.73 -13.62
N GLN A 53 9.83 -16.22 -12.46
CA GLN A 53 9.60 -17.02 -11.25
C GLN A 53 8.27 -16.65 -10.60
N LYS A 54 7.73 -17.59 -9.79
CA LYS A 54 6.53 -17.35 -9.00
C LYS A 54 6.71 -16.21 -7.99
N SER A 55 7.90 -16.06 -7.42
CA SER A 55 8.25 -14.94 -6.53
C SER A 55 8.10 -13.57 -7.19
N ASP A 56 8.41 -13.46 -8.50
CA ASP A 56 8.25 -12.21 -9.24
C ASP A 56 6.77 -11.86 -9.40
N LEU A 57 5.95 -12.87 -9.64
CA LEU A 57 4.49 -12.71 -9.74
C LEU A 57 3.87 -12.34 -8.37
N VAL A 58 4.33 -12.95 -7.28
CA VAL A 58 3.92 -12.59 -5.91
C VAL A 58 4.27 -11.13 -5.61
N ALA A 59 5.48 -10.70 -5.95
CA ALA A 59 5.90 -9.31 -5.78
C ALA A 59 5.05 -8.34 -6.60
N ALA A 60 4.75 -8.68 -7.87
CA ALA A 60 3.91 -7.85 -8.73
C ALA A 60 2.47 -7.75 -8.22
N VAL A 61 1.88 -8.83 -7.72
CA VAL A 61 0.57 -8.80 -7.05
C VAL A 61 0.63 -7.89 -5.81
N GLY A 62 1.65 -8.04 -4.97
CA GLY A 62 1.83 -7.21 -3.78
C GLY A 62 1.95 -5.71 -4.09
N LEU A 63 2.73 -5.35 -5.12
CA LEU A 63 2.85 -3.96 -5.59
C LEU A 63 1.51 -3.41 -6.08
N ARG A 64 0.76 -4.18 -6.85
CA ARG A 64 -0.57 -3.76 -7.31
C ARG A 64 -1.54 -3.57 -6.14
N GLU A 65 -1.54 -4.46 -5.16
CA GLU A 65 -2.39 -4.31 -3.97
C GLU A 65 -1.99 -3.05 -3.17
N ALA A 66 -0.70 -2.74 -3.06
CA ALA A 66 -0.25 -1.49 -2.45
C ALA A 66 -0.73 -0.26 -3.23
N GLN A 67 -0.67 -0.29 -4.57
CA GLN A 67 -1.20 0.80 -5.41
C GLN A 67 -2.72 0.96 -5.26
N ARG A 68 -3.48 -0.13 -5.13
CA ARG A 68 -4.93 -0.09 -4.85
C ARG A 68 -5.25 0.61 -3.54
N ILE A 69 -4.44 0.39 -2.50
CA ILE A 69 -4.56 1.11 -1.22
C ILE A 69 -4.44 2.62 -1.46
N LEU A 70 -3.45 3.08 -2.23
CA LEU A 70 -3.27 4.50 -2.50
C LEU A 70 -4.41 5.11 -3.33
N THR A 71 -4.90 4.37 -4.33
CA THR A 71 -6.08 4.80 -5.11
C THR A 71 -7.27 4.99 -4.18
N HIS A 72 -7.52 4.03 -3.30
CA HIS A 72 -8.61 4.11 -2.33
C HIS A 72 -8.43 5.29 -1.35
N LEU A 73 -7.21 5.59 -0.93
CA LEU A 73 -6.93 6.78 -0.13
C LEU A 73 -7.32 8.07 -0.87
N GLY A 74 -7.04 8.15 -2.17
CA GLY A 74 -7.44 9.29 -3.00
C GLY A 74 -8.96 9.47 -3.09
N ASP A 75 -9.72 8.38 -3.00
CA ASP A 75 -11.18 8.41 -3.06
C ASP A 75 -11.83 8.74 -1.70
N VAL A 76 -11.18 8.36 -0.59
CA VAL A 76 -11.78 8.44 0.77
C VAL A 76 -11.34 9.69 1.53
N VAL A 77 -10.12 10.20 1.29
CA VAL A 77 -9.62 11.38 1.99
C VAL A 77 -10.34 12.62 1.47
N ASP A 78 -11.14 13.24 2.34
CA ASP A 78 -11.82 14.49 2.03
C ASP A 78 -10.83 15.66 2.04
N VAL A 79 -10.42 16.10 0.86
CA VAL A 79 -9.49 17.22 0.69
C VAL A 79 -10.06 18.57 1.17
N SER A 80 -11.37 18.67 1.39
CA SER A 80 -12.02 19.87 1.95
C SER A 80 -12.04 19.89 3.48
N ALA A 81 -11.73 18.75 4.12
CA ALA A 81 -11.64 18.64 5.57
C ALA A 81 -10.40 19.35 6.11
N THR A 82 -10.35 19.58 7.41
CA THR A 82 -9.16 20.16 8.05
C THR A 82 -7.93 19.26 7.83
N PRO A 83 -6.70 19.81 7.75
CA PRO A 83 -5.48 19.00 7.60
C PRO A 83 -5.32 17.91 8.67
N LEU A 84 -5.76 18.20 9.90
CA LEU A 84 -5.77 17.22 10.99
C LEU A 84 -6.72 16.05 10.70
N GLU A 85 -7.89 16.34 10.18
CA GLU A 85 -8.87 15.31 9.82
C GLU A 85 -8.39 14.50 8.60
N GLN A 86 -7.83 15.15 7.58
CA GLN A 86 -7.21 14.47 6.45
C GLN A 86 -6.11 13.48 6.90
N LEU A 87 -5.20 13.93 7.79
CA LEU A 87 -4.15 13.07 8.34
C LEU A 87 -4.74 11.90 9.14
N THR A 88 -5.82 12.15 9.88
CA THR A 88 -6.55 11.11 10.63
C THR A 88 -7.18 10.09 9.67
N GLN A 89 -7.84 10.55 8.60
CA GLN A 89 -8.43 9.68 7.58
C GLN A 89 -7.36 8.82 6.89
N VAL A 90 -6.23 9.40 6.49
CA VAL A 90 -5.09 8.66 5.93
C VAL A 90 -4.65 7.55 6.89
N HIS A 91 -4.42 7.87 8.16
CA HIS A 91 -3.95 6.89 9.14
C HIS A 91 -4.96 5.76 9.36
N LEU A 92 -6.24 6.08 9.58
CA LEU A 92 -7.31 5.10 9.80
C LEU A 92 -7.47 4.18 8.59
N THR A 93 -7.55 4.76 7.39
CA THR A 93 -7.74 4.00 6.14
C THR A 93 -6.57 3.06 5.86
N VAL A 94 -5.33 3.54 6.00
CA VAL A 94 -4.14 2.68 5.83
C VAL A 94 -4.16 1.53 6.83
N ALA A 95 -4.38 1.82 8.12
CA ALA A 95 -4.42 0.80 9.17
C ALA A 95 -5.54 -0.24 8.94
N GLU A 96 -6.71 0.19 8.46
CA GLU A 96 -7.82 -0.71 8.13
C GLU A 96 -7.51 -1.60 6.94
N LEU A 97 -7.01 -1.01 5.84
CA LEU A 97 -6.69 -1.75 4.61
C LEU A 97 -5.54 -2.74 4.80
N LEU A 98 -4.52 -2.38 5.59
CA LEU A 98 -3.42 -3.30 5.91
C LEU A 98 -3.90 -4.47 6.78
N ARG A 99 -4.72 -4.21 7.78
CA ARG A 99 -5.32 -5.27 8.63
C ARG A 99 -6.29 -6.16 7.87
N GLY A 100 -7.07 -5.58 6.95
CA GLY A 100 -8.04 -6.29 6.11
C GLY A 100 -7.44 -6.95 4.87
N ASN A 101 -6.13 -6.92 4.66
CA ASN A 101 -5.51 -7.53 3.49
C ASN A 101 -5.39 -9.06 3.65
N ASP A 102 -6.39 -9.79 3.13
CA ASP A 102 -6.47 -11.25 3.26
C ASP A 102 -5.26 -11.98 2.67
N LEU A 103 -4.72 -11.50 1.53
CA LEU A 103 -3.54 -12.10 0.91
C LEU A 103 -2.31 -11.97 1.82
N LEU A 104 -2.03 -10.75 2.28
CA LEU A 104 -0.89 -10.45 3.14
C LEU A 104 -0.97 -11.24 4.45
N ASN A 105 -2.13 -11.19 5.12
CA ASN A 105 -2.38 -11.90 6.36
C ASN A 105 -2.22 -13.41 6.19
N ARG A 106 -2.76 -13.98 5.11
CA ARG A 106 -2.63 -15.39 4.81
C ARG A 106 -1.18 -15.80 4.57
N ILE A 107 -0.44 -15.05 3.74
CA ILE A 107 0.97 -15.39 3.44
C ILE A 107 1.81 -15.26 4.71
N LEU A 108 1.65 -14.19 5.50
CA LEU A 108 2.37 -14.02 6.76
C LEU A 108 2.10 -15.15 7.76
N ALA A 109 0.88 -15.68 7.80
CA ALA A 109 0.50 -16.76 8.69
C ALA A 109 0.98 -18.14 8.24
N THR A 110 1.07 -18.39 6.92
CA THR A 110 1.29 -19.75 6.38
C THR A 110 2.60 -19.94 5.64
N GLU A 111 3.12 -18.87 5.02
CA GLU A 111 4.28 -18.91 4.12
C GLU A 111 5.13 -17.62 4.25
N PRO A 112 5.49 -17.19 5.48
CA PRO A 112 6.13 -15.88 5.71
C PRO A 112 7.45 -15.71 4.93
N GLU A 113 8.17 -16.79 4.67
CA GLU A 113 9.39 -16.79 3.88
C GLU A 113 9.21 -16.28 2.44
N MET A 114 7.97 -16.31 1.92
CA MET A 114 7.66 -15.83 0.57
C MET A 114 7.49 -14.32 0.49
N VAL A 115 7.08 -13.66 1.57
CA VAL A 115 6.76 -12.24 1.59
C VAL A 115 7.70 -11.43 2.47
N LEU A 116 8.22 -11.96 3.57
CA LEU A 116 9.08 -11.22 4.49
C LEU A 116 10.27 -10.53 3.81
N PRO A 117 11.04 -11.17 2.90
CA PRO A 117 12.11 -10.46 2.21
C PRO A 117 11.61 -9.25 1.42
N LYS A 118 10.44 -9.35 0.79
CA LYS A 118 9.84 -8.30 -0.06
C LYS A 118 9.27 -7.12 0.71
N ILE A 119 8.95 -7.31 1.99
CA ILE A 119 8.45 -6.25 2.88
C ILE A 119 9.48 -5.85 3.95
N THR A 120 10.73 -6.34 3.86
CA THR A 120 11.85 -5.98 4.74
C THR A 120 13.08 -5.55 3.96
N ILE A 121 14.01 -6.48 3.67
CA ILE A 121 15.31 -6.15 3.03
C ILE A 121 15.19 -5.73 1.56
N GLU A 122 14.12 -6.13 0.87
CA GLU A 122 13.79 -5.76 -0.50
C GLU A 122 12.56 -4.84 -0.56
N ALA A 123 12.23 -4.14 0.54
CA ALA A 123 10.99 -3.38 0.66
C ALA A 123 10.95 -2.07 -0.14
N ASP A 124 12.07 -1.65 -0.74
CA ASP A 124 12.17 -0.34 -1.38
C ASP A 124 11.07 -0.06 -2.42
N PRO A 125 10.67 -0.98 -3.31
CA PRO A 125 9.58 -0.73 -4.26
C PRO A 125 8.22 -0.46 -3.59
N ILE A 126 7.91 -1.14 -2.49
CA ILE A 126 6.65 -0.94 -1.75
C ILE A 126 6.71 0.36 -0.94
N LEU A 127 7.84 0.62 -0.27
CA LEU A 127 8.04 1.85 0.48
C LEU A 127 8.00 3.08 -0.44
N GLU A 128 8.51 2.98 -1.68
CA GLU A 128 8.48 4.07 -2.65
C GLU A 128 7.05 4.50 -2.99
N ILE A 129 6.12 3.56 -3.10
CA ILE A 129 4.69 3.86 -3.29
C ILE A 129 4.17 4.72 -2.12
N GLY A 130 4.43 4.32 -0.88
CA GLY A 130 4.02 5.07 0.31
C GLY A 130 4.73 6.42 0.43
N ARG A 131 6.05 6.48 0.16
CA ARG A 131 6.84 7.72 0.19
C ARG A 131 6.34 8.74 -0.82
N SER A 132 6.05 8.31 -2.05
CA SER A 132 5.54 9.19 -3.10
C SER A 132 4.22 9.83 -2.67
N TYR A 133 3.25 9.00 -2.27
CA TYR A 133 1.95 9.50 -1.79
C TYR A 133 2.10 10.48 -0.62
N LEU A 134 2.88 10.12 0.39
CA LEU A 134 3.07 10.98 1.57
C LEU A 134 3.83 12.27 1.24
N SER A 135 4.79 12.22 0.30
CA SER A 135 5.49 13.42 -0.17
C SER A 135 4.53 14.37 -0.88
N ASP A 136 3.68 13.86 -1.76
CA ASP A 136 2.67 14.66 -2.47
C ASP A 136 1.66 15.26 -1.48
N PHE A 137 1.20 14.45 -0.52
CA PHE A 137 0.29 14.90 0.55
C PHE A 137 0.90 16.04 1.39
N LEU A 138 2.14 15.88 1.87
CA LEU A 138 2.83 16.88 2.68
C LEU A 138 3.16 18.14 1.87
N THR A 139 3.57 17.99 0.60
CA THR A 139 3.84 19.12 -0.30
C THR A 139 2.58 19.94 -0.51
N ARG A 140 1.44 19.30 -0.77
CA ARG A 140 0.16 19.99 -0.89
C ARG A 140 -0.18 20.78 0.38
N LEU A 141 0.00 20.21 1.57
CA LEU A 141 -0.22 20.93 2.82
C LEU A 141 0.76 22.11 3.03
N GLN A 142 1.98 22.05 2.47
CA GLN A 142 2.90 23.18 2.45
C GLN A 142 2.41 24.29 1.51
N ASP A 143 1.98 23.92 0.31
CA ASP A 143 1.47 24.88 -0.70
C ASP A 143 0.21 25.60 -0.21
N GLU A 144 -0.62 24.92 0.58
CA GLU A 144 -1.80 25.47 1.25
C GLU A 144 -1.47 26.28 2.51
N GLY A 145 -0.20 26.35 2.92
CA GLY A 145 0.26 27.10 4.08
C GLY A 145 -0.01 26.44 5.45
N HIS A 146 -0.38 25.17 5.46
CA HIS A 146 -0.63 24.39 6.68
C HIS A 146 0.64 23.82 7.31
N LEU A 147 1.71 23.68 6.53
CA LEU A 147 3.02 23.23 6.99
C LEU A 147 4.10 24.28 6.67
N PRO A 148 5.12 24.44 7.53
CA PRO A 148 6.29 25.25 7.20
C PRO A 148 7.11 24.62 6.08
N ALA A 149 7.92 25.41 5.39
CA ALA A 149 8.82 24.92 4.36
C ALA A 149 9.93 24.06 4.99
N TYR A 150 10.02 22.81 4.59
CA TYR A 150 11.10 21.84 4.87
C TYR A 150 11.14 20.78 3.78
N ASP A 151 12.22 19.98 3.73
CA ASP A 151 12.26 18.80 2.84
C ASP A 151 11.32 17.72 3.36
N VAL A 152 10.22 17.47 2.65
CA VAL A 152 9.17 16.50 3.05
C VAL A 152 9.63 15.04 2.95
N ARG A 153 10.63 14.74 2.12
CA ARG A 153 11.05 13.36 1.81
C ARG A 153 11.48 12.56 3.05
N PRO A 154 12.32 13.06 3.97
CA PRO A 154 12.66 12.32 5.18
C PRO A 154 11.47 12.04 6.09
N VAL A 155 10.51 12.97 6.15
CA VAL A 155 9.27 12.79 6.94
C VAL A 155 8.38 11.74 6.29
N ALA A 156 8.20 11.80 4.98
CA ALA A 156 7.45 10.81 4.21
C ALA A 156 8.05 9.40 4.35
N ASP A 157 9.40 9.27 4.27
CA ASP A 157 10.07 7.98 4.50
C ASP A 157 9.83 7.45 5.92
N CYS A 158 9.91 8.30 6.93
CA CYS A 158 9.63 7.91 8.31
C CYS A 158 8.18 7.40 8.48
N LEU A 159 7.20 8.12 7.95
CA LEU A 159 5.79 7.72 8.01
C LEU A 159 5.51 6.42 7.24
N ALA A 160 6.12 6.24 6.06
CA ALA A 160 6.00 4.99 5.29
C ALA A 160 6.57 3.79 6.06
N ARG A 161 7.68 3.97 6.78
CA ARG A 161 8.27 2.93 7.65
C ARG A 161 7.43 2.64 8.89
N LEU A 162 6.74 3.63 9.45
CA LEU A 162 5.76 3.39 10.51
C LEU A 162 4.61 2.51 10.02
N ALA A 163 4.06 2.78 8.83
CA ALA A 163 3.05 1.93 8.22
C ALA A 163 3.57 0.51 7.94
N GLN A 164 4.82 0.37 7.46
CA GLN A 164 5.47 -0.95 7.31
C GLN A 164 5.57 -1.69 8.64
N SER A 165 5.86 -1.00 9.74
CA SER A 165 5.94 -1.61 11.07
C SER A 165 4.60 -2.22 11.50
N GLU A 166 3.47 -1.57 11.18
CA GLU A 166 2.12 -2.12 11.44
C GLU A 166 1.85 -3.42 10.66
N VAL A 167 2.42 -3.55 9.47
CA VAL A 167 2.34 -4.80 8.69
C VAL A 167 3.14 -5.93 9.33
N LEU A 168 4.36 -5.63 9.77
CA LEU A 168 5.30 -6.62 10.30
C LEU A 168 4.93 -7.08 11.72
N THR A 169 4.40 -6.16 12.52
CA THR A 169 4.08 -6.39 13.94
C THR A 169 2.75 -5.73 14.30
N PRO A 170 1.61 -6.25 13.75
CA PRO A 170 0.31 -5.65 14.00
C PRO A 170 -0.03 -5.63 15.49
N SER A 171 -0.60 -4.53 15.96
CA SER A 171 -1.05 -4.42 17.34
C SER A 171 -2.14 -5.45 17.66
N LYS A 172 -1.99 -6.14 18.79
CA LYS A 172 -3.02 -7.05 19.30
C LYS A 172 -4.27 -6.32 19.80
N THR A 173 -4.10 -5.04 20.15
CA THR A 173 -5.18 -4.17 20.63
C THR A 173 -5.16 -2.92 19.76
N PRO A 174 -5.86 -2.92 18.61
CA PRO A 174 -5.95 -1.75 17.76
C PRO A 174 -6.59 -0.58 18.52
N LEU A 175 -6.10 0.63 18.26
CA LEU A 175 -6.71 1.84 18.78
C LEU A 175 -8.11 2.01 18.21
N SER A 176 -9.04 2.49 19.03
CA SER A 176 -10.34 2.99 18.58
C SER A 176 -10.17 4.25 17.72
N THR A 177 -11.19 4.62 16.96
CA THR A 177 -11.17 5.84 16.14
C THR A 177 -10.84 7.09 16.95
N ASP A 178 -11.36 7.21 18.18
CA ASP A 178 -11.11 8.37 19.04
C ASP A 178 -9.67 8.39 19.57
N GLU A 179 -9.11 7.22 19.92
CA GLU A 179 -7.71 7.09 20.33
C GLU A 179 -6.76 7.39 19.15
N VAL A 180 -7.09 6.95 17.93
CA VAL A 180 -6.33 7.32 16.72
C VAL A 180 -6.39 8.82 16.49
N ARG A 181 -7.57 9.45 16.61
CA ARG A 181 -7.70 10.91 16.46
C ARG A 181 -6.87 11.65 17.50
N ALA A 182 -6.86 11.20 18.75
CA ALA A 182 -6.02 11.74 19.79
C ALA A 182 -4.52 11.56 19.47
N PHE A 183 -4.12 10.37 19.04
CA PHE A 183 -2.74 10.07 18.66
C PHE A 183 -2.26 10.94 17.48
N VAL A 184 -3.08 11.09 16.45
CA VAL A 184 -2.75 11.95 15.30
C VAL A 184 -2.59 13.40 15.76
N ARG A 185 -3.52 13.93 16.54
CA ARG A 185 -3.48 15.30 17.05
C ARG A 185 -2.26 15.56 17.94
N ASP A 186 -1.98 14.65 18.88
CA ASP A 186 -1.04 14.89 19.97
C ASP A 186 0.40 14.48 19.58
N HIS A 187 0.57 13.61 18.58
CA HIS A 187 1.87 13.04 18.20
C HIS A 187 2.22 13.20 16.72
N LEU A 188 1.35 12.81 15.77
CA LEU A 188 1.70 12.88 14.35
C LEU A 188 1.66 14.31 13.82
N ALA A 189 0.64 15.09 14.14
CA ALA A 189 0.52 16.47 13.69
C ALA A 189 1.70 17.34 14.15
N PRO A 190 2.14 17.30 15.43
CA PRO A 190 3.37 17.97 15.87
C PRO A 190 4.63 17.43 15.19
N PHE A 191 4.73 16.12 14.95
CA PHE A 191 5.87 15.50 14.29
C PHE A 191 6.08 16.08 12.87
N ILE A 192 5.01 16.23 12.10
CA ILE A 192 5.07 16.87 10.77
C ILE A 192 4.98 18.40 10.84
N ARG A 193 4.94 19.00 12.03
CA ARG A 193 4.79 20.44 12.27
C ARG A 193 3.50 21.04 11.69
N LEU A 194 2.42 20.27 11.69
CA LEU A 194 1.13 20.76 11.25
C LEU A 194 0.70 21.94 12.13
N SER A 195 0.38 23.08 11.51
CA SER A 195 -0.12 24.26 12.19
C SER A 195 -1.47 23.92 12.82
N GLN A 196 -1.54 23.88 14.14
CA GLN A 196 -2.82 23.86 14.84
C GLN A 196 -3.42 25.26 14.64
N GLY A 197 -4.42 25.34 13.76
CA GLY A 197 -5.04 26.62 13.43
C GLY A 197 -5.43 27.35 14.69
N VAL A 198 -4.75 28.44 14.96
CA VAL A 198 -5.21 29.44 15.94
C VAL A 198 -6.42 30.06 15.27
N HIS A 199 -7.61 29.62 15.63
CA HIS A 199 -8.82 30.35 15.35
C HIS A 199 -8.68 31.72 16.02
N ARG A 200 -8.33 32.75 15.22
CA ARG A 200 -8.49 34.14 15.59
C ARG A 200 -9.92 34.59 15.29
#